data_baed477e70226e4ce03624db2eaead7a
#
_entry.id   baed477e70226e4ce03624db2eaead7a
#
_cell.length_a   1.000
_cell.length_b   1.000
_cell.length_c   1.000
_cell.angle_alpha   90.00
_cell.angle_beta   90.00
_cell.angle_gamma   90.00
#
_symmetry.space_group_name_H-M   'P 1'
#
loop_
_entity.id
_entity.type
_entity.pdbx_description
1 polymer ?
#
loop_
_entity_poly.entity_id
_entity_poly.type
_entity_poly.pdbx_seq_one_letter_code
_entity_poly.pdbx_strand_id
1 'polypeptide(L)'
;MLGETVGTIKDVLYVRFSVTDLQVQQQFLEDFGFKSEISNGLLIARGTDASPYIYIAEQSSDPAFVSFGFAAESEAALRHIAATDGVPVEANDLPGGGLIARLTDPNGFSVEVVANLADSPLLTPASRSGLNDGVEKLRLGERVTFVDADSLIKRLGHVVLMVTDFNETLEWYQVRFGLLISDEIVMNNEGKQETLGAFTRCNRGEKYVDHHTLFFINADQAGFNHAAFEVTNWDALMSSHYALLKAGHRHSFGVGKHILGSQTFDYWKDPDGFMLEHFTDGDLLNESFSSQKRGLEDLLGTHWGPDGMPGQ
;
A
#
# COMPACT_ATOMS: atom_id res chain seq x y z
N MET A 1 30.94 12.59 4.77
CA MET A 1 30.73 11.14 4.83
C MET A 1 29.26 10.98 5.20
N LEU A 2 28.42 10.72 4.22
CA LEU A 2 27.03 10.31 4.48
C LEU A 2 27.17 8.89 5.06
N GLY A 3 26.84 8.72 6.33
CA GLY A 3 26.80 7.41 6.97
C GLY A 3 25.83 6.53 6.18
N GLU A 4 26.16 5.24 6.07
CA GLU A 4 25.27 4.23 5.51
C GLU A 4 23.89 4.31 6.18
N THR A 5 22.95 4.93 5.53
CA THR A 5 21.53 4.86 5.91
C THR A 5 21.01 3.49 5.48
N VAL A 6 21.36 2.47 6.25
CA VAL A 6 20.66 1.19 6.19
C VAL A 6 19.19 1.50 6.51
N GLY A 7 18.27 0.98 5.69
CA GLY A 7 16.86 1.29 5.77
C GLY A 7 16.30 1.23 7.19
N THR A 8 15.59 2.28 7.57
CA THR A 8 15.03 2.43 8.92
C THR A 8 13.68 1.74 9.07
N ILE A 9 13.01 1.43 7.92
CA ILE A 9 11.71 0.77 7.87
C ILE A 9 11.76 -0.51 7.02
N LYS A 10 10.88 -1.44 7.34
CA LYS A 10 10.71 -2.71 6.61
C LYS A 10 9.78 -2.57 5.42
N ASP A 11 8.61 -1.96 5.68
CA ASP A 11 7.53 -1.79 4.71
C ASP A 11 6.45 -0.86 5.29
N VAL A 12 5.46 -0.47 4.45
CA VAL A 12 4.19 0.06 4.93
C VAL A 12 3.43 -1.04 5.66
N LEU A 13 2.76 -0.69 6.75
CA LEU A 13 2.13 -1.65 7.65
C LEU A 13 0.61 -1.60 7.57
N TYR A 14 0.02 -0.40 7.66
CA TYR A 14 -1.42 -0.20 7.68
C TYR A 14 -1.83 1.19 7.24
N VAL A 15 -3.13 1.33 6.95
CA VAL A 15 -3.82 2.61 6.76
C VAL A 15 -4.92 2.76 7.81
N ARG A 16 -5.22 4.01 8.19
CA ARG A 16 -6.26 4.35 9.14
C ARG A 16 -7.20 5.39 8.57
N PHE A 17 -8.50 5.14 8.74
CA PHE A 17 -9.58 6.02 8.29
C PHE A 17 -10.53 6.37 9.42
N SER A 18 -11.22 7.49 9.32
CA SER A 18 -12.53 7.68 9.91
C SER A 18 -13.60 7.42 8.86
N VAL A 19 -14.65 6.70 9.23
CA VAL A 19 -15.73 6.25 8.32
C VAL A 19 -17.09 6.56 8.92
N THR A 20 -18.11 6.71 8.09
CA THR A 20 -19.46 7.09 8.55
C THR A 20 -20.17 5.98 9.30
N ASP A 21 -19.95 4.71 8.92
CA ASP A 21 -20.60 3.54 9.51
C ASP A 21 -19.66 2.34 9.51
N LEU A 22 -19.28 1.86 10.72
CA LEU A 22 -18.35 0.73 10.86
C LEU A 22 -18.89 -0.59 10.32
N GLN A 23 -20.21 -0.83 10.43
CA GLN A 23 -20.83 -2.07 9.95
C GLN A 23 -20.88 -2.10 8.42
N VAL A 24 -21.23 -0.99 7.80
CA VAL A 24 -21.24 -0.85 6.34
C VAL A 24 -19.82 -0.98 5.79
N GLN A 25 -18.85 -0.35 6.46
CA GLN A 25 -17.43 -0.47 6.09
C GLN A 25 -16.91 -1.90 6.29
N GLN A 26 -17.28 -2.57 7.38
CA GLN A 26 -16.92 -3.97 7.62
C GLN A 26 -17.41 -4.87 6.51
N GLN A 27 -18.68 -4.76 6.13
CA GLN A 27 -19.24 -5.55 5.03
C GLN A 27 -18.49 -5.34 3.73
N PHE A 28 -18.15 -4.07 3.40
CA PHE A 28 -17.34 -3.75 2.23
C PHE A 28 -15.95 -4.43 2.30
N LEU A 29 -15.26 -4.34 3.44
CA LEU A 29 -13.94 -4.94 3.60
C LEU A 29 -13.97 -6.47 3.51
N GLU A 30 -15.01 -7.11 4.03
CA GLU A 30 -15.21 -8.56 3.91
C GLU A 30 -15.45 -8.97 2.45
N ASP A 31 -16.29 -8.22 1.72
CA ASP A 31 -16.52 -8.44 0.29
C ASP A 31 -15.25 -8.13 -0.55
N PHE A 32 -14.42 -7.17 -0.10
CA PHE A 32 -13.12 -6.85 -0.68
C PHE A 32 -12.07 -7.94 -0.41
N GLY A 33 -12.30 -8.82 0.57
CA GLY A 33 -11.48 -9.99 0.83
C GLY A 33 -10.64 -9.96 2.10
N PHE A 34 -10.86 -9.00 2.99
CA PHE A 34 -10.23 -8.96 4.30
C PHE A 34 -10.87 -9.92 5.30
N LYS A 35 -10.09 -10.28 6.33
CA LYS A 35 -10.62 -10.75 7.60
C LYS A 35 -10.76 -9.56 8.54
N SER A 36 -11.98 -9.28 9.02
CA SER A 36 -12.24 -8.08 9.81
C SER A 36 -13.00 -8.37 11.10
N GLU A 37 -12.85 -7.46 12.07
CA GLU A 37 -13.63 -7.46 13.31
C GLU A 37 -13.85 -6.03 13.82
N ILE A 38 -14.98 -5.81 14.49
CA ILE A 38 -15.23 -4.56 15.23
C ILE A 38 -15.06 -4.86 16.72
N SER A 39 -14.11 -4.18 17.35
CA SER A 39 -13.84 -4.32 18.77
C SER A 39 -13.47 -2.97 19.39
N ASN A 40 -14.03 -2.66 20.55
CA ASN A 40 -13.78 -1.41 21.29
C ASN A 40 -13.98 -0.14 20.46
N GLY A 41 -14.94 -0.14 19.53
CA GLY A 41 -15.24 1.02 18.68
C GLY A 41 -14.29 1.19 17.48
N LEU A 42 -13.38 0.25 17.26
CA LEU A 42 -12.51 0.20 16.09
C LEU A 42 -12.90 -0.97 15.18
N LEU A 43 -12.91 -0.73 13.89
CA LEU A 43 -12.91 -1.77 12.86
C LEU A 43 -11.46 -2.06 12.51
N ILE A 44 -11.05 -3.30 12.68
CA ILE A 44 -9.69 -3.78 12.41
C ILE A 44 -9.78 -4.86 11.34
N ALA A 45 -9.00 -4.73 10.27
CA ALA A 45 -8.93 -5.73 9.23
C ALA A 45 -7.49 -6.15 8.94
N ARG A 46 -7.32 -7.41 8.58
CA ARG A 46 -6.03 -8.05 8.31
C ARG A 46 -6.09 -8.95 7.08
N GLY A 47 -4.91 -9.21 6.54
CA GLY A 47 -4.68 -10.18 5.47
C GLY A 47 -4.14 -11.51 6.01
N THR A 48 -3.58 -12.32 5.11
CA THR A 48 -3.02 -13.65 5.43
C THR A 48 -1.61 -13.60 6.02
N ASP A 49 -0.90 -12.47 5.90
CA ASP A 49 0.40 -12.29 6.56
C ASP A 49 0.25 -12.15 8.09
N ALA A 50 1.38 -12.20 8.80
CA ALA A 50 1.41 -12.21 10.25
C ALA A 50 1.02 -10.88 10.92
N SER A 51 0.84 -9.80 10.15
CA SER A 51 0.43 -8.52 10.72
C SER A 51 -0.96 -8.63 11.40
N PRO A 52 -1.12 -8.16 12.64
CA PRO A 52 -2.42 -8.18 13.33
C PRO A 52 -3.43 -7.22 12.72
N TYR A 53 -3.01 -6.25 11.96
CA TYR A 53 -3.84 -5.30 11.23
C TYR A 53 -3.09 -4.69 10.05
N ILE A 54 -3.81 -4.39 8.97
CA ILE A 54 -3.35 -3.65 7.80
C ILE A 54 -4.34 -2.54 7.39
N TYR A 55 -5.54 -2.54 7.99
CA TYR A 55 -6.56 -1.52 7.84
C TYR A 55 -7.23 -1.28 9.20
N ILE A 56 -7.42 -0.01 9.56
CA ILE A 56 -8.08 0.40 10.79
C ILE A 56 -9.10 1.47 10.45
N ALA A 57 -10.30 1.39 11.03
CA ALA A 57 -11.25 2.49 10.95
C ALA A 57 -11.93 2.78 12.29
N GLU A 58 -12.29 4.05 12.49
CA GLU A 58 -13.10 4.54 13.59
C GLU A 58 -14.32 5.29 13.05
N GLN A 59 -15.41 5.31 13.80
CA GLN A 59 -16.64 5.97 13.35
C GLN A 59 -16.56 7.48 13.53
N SER A 60 -16.94 8.22 12.50
CA SER A 60 -17.02 9.68 12.50
C SER A 60 -18.12 10.16 11.54
N SER A 61 -18.78 11.28 11.87
CA SER A 61 -19.67 11.96 10.92
C SER A 61 -18.92 12.64 9.77
N ASP A 62 -17.60 12.78 9.88
CA ASP A 62 -16.72 13.41 8.89
C ASP A 62 -15.65 12.37 8.48
N PRO A 63 -15.90 11.59 7.42
CA PRO A 63 -14.99 10.56 6.97
C PRO A 63 -13.70 11.16 6.42
N ALA A 64 -12.55 10.59 6.82
CA ALA A 64 -11.25 11.10 6.44
C ALA A 64 -10.18 9.98 6.40
N PHE A 65 -9.16 10.16 5.59
CA PHE A 65 -7.89 9.46 5.75
C PHE A 65 -7.17 10.06 6.97
N VAL A 66 -6.90 9.24 7.99
CA VAL A 66 -6.37 9.69 9.28
C VAL A 66 -4.86 9.57 9.32
N SER A 67 -4.33 8.40 8.98
CA SER A 67 -2.89 8.12 9.02
C SER A 67 -2.54 6.88 8.22
N PHE A 68 -1.25 6.66 8.04
CA PHE A 68 -0.70 5.38 7.65
C PHE A 68 0.53 5.07 8.50
N GLY A 69 0.88 3.80 8.60
CA GLY A 69 1.96 3.35 9.45
C GLY A 69 3.02 2.55 8.70
N PHE A 70 4.28 2.69 9.14
CA PHE A 70 5.41 1.87 8.74
C PHE A 70 5.79 0.88 9.82
N ALA A 71 6.28 -0.29 9.43
CA ALA A 71 7.00 -1.20 10.29
C ALA A 71 8.47 -0.79 10.36
N ALA A 72 8.96 -0.40 11.52
CA ALA A 72 10.38 -0.11 11.74
C ALA A 72 11.23 -1.38 11.61
N GLU A 73 12.47 -1.26 11.14
CA GLU A 73 13.42 -2.38 11.09
C GLU A 73 13.73 -2.93 12.50
N SER A 74 13.75 -2.03 13.50
CA SER A 74 14.02 -2.35 14.89
C SER A 74 13.50 -1.24 15.82
N GLU A 75 13.47 -1.50 17.13
CA GLU A 75 13.21 -0.46 18.14
C GLU A 75 14.24 0.67 18.07
N ALA A 76 15.51 0.35 17.82
CA ALA A 76 16.56 1.36 17.65
C ALA A 76 16.28 2.30 16.47
N ALA A 77 15.82 1.74 15.34
CA ALA A 77 15.41 2.53 14.18
C ALA A 77 14.20 3.44 14.52
N LEU A 78 13.17 2.92 15.19
CA LEU A 78 12.04 3.70 15.65
C LEU A 78 12.48 4.88 16.54
N ARG A 79 13.33 4.62 17.54
CA ARG A 79 13.84 5.65 18.44
C ARG A 79 14.69 6.70 17.74
N HIS A 80 15.46 6.29 16.72
CA HIS A 80 16.23 7.22 15.88
C HIS A 80 15.30 8.14 15.07
N ILE A 81 14.28 7.59 14.43
CA ILE A 81 13.27 8.35 13.67
C ILE A 81 12.56 9.35 14.62
N ALA A 82 12.07 8.88 15.77
CA ALA A 82 11.39 9.71 16.74
C ALA A 82 12.27 10.86 17.27
N ALA A 83 13.55 10.59 17.51
CA ALA A 83 14.51 11.60 17.97
C ALA A 83 14.79 12.68 16.92
N THR A 84 14.75 12.33 15.62
CA THR A 84 14.96 13.28 14.52
C THR A 84 13.88 14.38 14.52
N ASP A 85 12.64 14.02 14.86
CA ASP A 85 11.49 14.95 14.92
C ASP A 85 11.15 15.41 16.34
N GLY A 86 11.88 14.93 17.35
CA GLY A 86 11.63 15.29 18.75
C GLY A 86 10.28 14.78 19.29
N VAL A 87 9.73 13.70 18.70
CA VAL A 87 8.46 13.11 19.12
C VAL A 87 8.65 11.98 20.14
N PRO A 88 7.68 11.72 21.03
CA PRO A 88 7.78 10.63 21.98
C PRO A 88 7.65 9.26 21.30
N VAL A 89 8.28 8.25 21.90
CA VAL A 89 8.00 6.84 21.63
C VAL A 89 7.08 6.32 22.73
N GLU A 90 5.91 5.85 22.36
CA GLU A 90 4.84 5.43 23.26
C GLU A 90 4.56 3.93 23.14
N ALA A 91 3.80 3.37 24.08
CA ALA A 91 3.23 2.04 23.93
C ALA A 91 2.18 2.07 22.81
N ASN A 92 2.17 1.04 21.96
CA ASN A 92 1.13 0.88 20.96
C ASN A 92 -0.05 0.12 21.57
N ASP A 93 -1.21 0.76 21.63
CA ASP A 93 -2.44 0.20 22.24
C ASP A 93 -3.25 -0.67 21.28
N LEU A 94 -2.82 -0.78 20.02
CA LEU A 94 -3.45 -1.63 19.01
C LEU A 94 -3.07 -3.12 19.21
N PRO A 95 -3.81 -4.07 18.63
CA PRO A 95 -3.48 -5.49 18.69
C PRO A 95 -2.03 -5.78 18.30
N GLY A 96 -1.37 -6.68 19.02
CA GLY A 96 0.05 -6.97 18.85
C GLY A 96 0.98 -6.06 19.65
N GLY A 97 0.48 -4.94 20.20
CA GLY A 97 1.26 -4.05 21.08
C GLY A 97 2.51 -3.50 20.41
N GLY A 98 3.60 -3.47 21.16
CA GLY A 98 4.87 -2.89 20.70
C GLY A 98 4.99 -1.40 21.03
N LEU A 99 5.78 -0.69 20.26
CA LEU A 99 6.08 0.73 20.41
C LEU A 99 5.68 1.49 19.16
N ILE A 100 5.23 2.74 19.33
CA ILE A 100 4.80 3.62 18.24
C ILE A 100 5.40 5.03 18.42
N ALA A 101 5.76 5.65 17.30
CA ALA A 101 6.02 7.10 17.21
C ALA A 101 5.11 7.69 16.15
N ARG A 102 4.58 8.89 16.40
CA ARG A 102 3.67 9.61 15.50
C ARG A 102 4.32 10.88 15.02
N LEU A 103 4.51 10.98 13.71
CA LEU A 103 5.12 12.12 13.04
C LEU A 103 4.04 12.86 12.24
N THR A 104 4.36 14.09 11.84
CA THR A 104 3.55 14.84 10.89
C THR A 104 4.47 15.22 9.72
N ASP A 105 4.06 14.89 8.50
CA ASP A 105 4.83 15.22 7.31
C ASP A 105 4.61 16.69 6.89
N PRO A 106 5.36 17.23 5.89
CA PRO A 106 5.22 18.61 5.44
C PRO A 106 3.80 18.98 4.94
N ASN A 107 3.01 18.00 4.51
CA ASN A 107 1.63 18.20 4.03
C ASN A 107 0.56 18.05 5.12
N GLY A 108 0.97 17.75 6.35
CA GLY A 108 0.07 17.53 7.48
C GLY A 108 -0.46 16.10 7.62
N PHE A 109 0.03 15.15 6.83
CA PHE A 109 -0.31 13.74 7.02
C PHE A 109 0.30 13.20 8.31
N SER A 110 -0.51 12.46 9.06
CA SER A 110 -0.02 11.70 10.21
C SER A 110 0.67 10.43 9.72
N VAL A 111 1.96 10.29 10.05
CA VAL A 111 2.81 9.15 9.70
C VAL A 111 3.20 8.44 10.99
N GLU A 112 2.77 7.20 11.11
CA GLU A 112 3.02 6.39 12.29
C GLU A 112 4.14 5.39 12.02
N VAL A 113 4.97 5.12 13.01
CA VAL A 113 6.07 4.14 12.89
C VAL A 113 5.96 3.18 14.06
N VAL A 114 5.90 1.88 13.77
CA VAL A 114 5.68 0.83 14.78
C VAL A 114 6.86 -0.11 14.84
N ALA A 115 7.30 -0.45 16.05
CA ALA A 115 8.33 -1.47 16.30
C ALA A 115 7.84 -2.50 17.31
N ASN A 116 8.45 -3.69 17.28
CA ASN A 116 8.16 -4.79 18.20
C ASN A 116 6.68 -5.23 18.20
N LEU A 117 5.99 -5.08 17.06
CA LEU A 117 4.64 -5.59 16.89
C LEU A 117 4.67 -7.13 16.94
N ALA A 118 3.84 -7.72 17.79
CA ALA A 118 3.73 -9.17 17.86
C ALA A 118 2.93 -9.72 16.68
N ASP A 119 3.45 -10.78 16.10
CA ASP A 119 2.80 -11.48 15.00
C ASP A 119 1.47 -12.13 15.44
N SER A 120 0.48 -12.08 14.58
CA SER A 120 -0.75 -12.86 14.68
C SER A 120 -0.62 -14.20 13.95
N PRO A 121 -1.40 -15.22 14.33
CA PRO A 121 -1.45 -16.47 13.57
C PRO A 121 -1.77 -16.22 12.10
N LEU A 122 -1.06 -16.91 11.21
CA LEU A 122 -1.31 -16.82 9.77
C LEU A 122 -2.73 -17.28 9.43
N LEU A 123 -3.36 -16.60 8.50
CA LEU A 123 -4.64 -17.02 7.93
C LEU A 123 -4.42 -17.90 6.71
N THR A 124 -5.42 -18.72 6.38
CA THR A 124 -5.40 -19.56 5.18
C THR A 124 -5.50 -18.66 3.93
N PRO A 125 -4.48 -18.64 3.05
CA PRO A 125 -4.55 -17.86 1.81
C PRO A 125 -5.40 -18.57 0.76
N ALA A 126 -5.78 -17.85 -0.30
CA ALA A 126 -6.30 -18.47 -1.51
C ALA A 126 -5.29 -19.49 -2.10
N SER A 127 -5.80 -20.44 -2.87
CA SER A 127 -4.96 -21.52 -3.42
C SER A 127 -3.73 -20.96 -4.18
N ARG A 128 -2.58 -21.57 -3.92
CA ARG A 128 -1.30 -21.27 -4.56
C ARG A 128 -0.98 -22.20 -5.74
N SER A 129 -1.98 -22.82 -6.36
CA SER A 129 -1.73 -23.68 -7.52
C SER A 129 -0.96 -22.93 -8.59
N GLY A 130 0.14 -23.50 -9.08
CA GLY A 130 0.90 -22.92 -10.19
C GLY A 130 0.02 -22.71 -11.41
N LEU A 131 0.29 -21.66 -12.18
CA LEU A 131 -0.41 -21.37 -13.41
C LEU A 131 0.16 -22.24 -14.55
N ASN A 132 -0.72 -22.94 -15.30
CA ASN A 132 -0.34 -23.57 -16.56
C ASN A 132 -0.55 -22.55 -17.70
N ASP A 133 0.50 -21.87 -18.10
CA ASP A 133 0.46 -20.97 -19.24
C ASP A 133 0.82 -21.64 -20.56
N GLY A 134 1.02 -20.86 -21.63
CA GLY A 134 1.38 -21.37 -22.95
C GLY A 134 2.81 -21.91 -23.04
N VAL A 135 3.70 -21.52 -22.13
CA VAL A 135 5.13 -21.84 -22.13
C VAL A 135 5.44 -22.92 -21.09
N GLU A 136 4.93 -22.76 -19.87
CA GLU A 136 5.23 -23.62 -18.74
C GLU A 136 3.97 -24.29 -18.16
N LYS A 137 4.09 -25.57 -17.81
CA LYS A 137 3.01 -26.36 -17.22
C LYS A 137 3.39 -26.79 -15.82
N LEU A 138 3.04 -25.99 -14.82
CA LEU A 138 3.39 -26.22 -13.42
C LEU A 138 2.49 -27.26 -12.73
N ARG A 139 1.24 -27.42 -13.22
CA ARG A 139 0.28 -28.39 -12.67
C ARG A 139 0.12 -29.58 -13.62
N LEU A 140 0.66 -30.74 -13.24
CA LEU A 140 0.57 -31.98 -14.00
C LEU A 140 -0.23 -33.00 -13.19
N GLY A 141 -1.43 -33.37 -13.66
CA GLY A 141 -2.32 -34.30 -12.96
C GLY A 141 -3.11 -33.70 -11.79
N GLU A 142 -3.01 -32.40 -11.57
CA GLU A 142 -3.69 -31.66 -10.51
C GLU A 142 -4.78 -30.75 -11.08
N ARG A 143 -5.86 -30.57 -10.32
CA ARG A 143 -6.91 -29.58 -10.59
C ARG A 143 -6.74 -28.38 -9.67
N VAL A 144 -7.07 -27.19 -10.18
CA VAL A 144 -7.22 -26.03 -9.31
C VAL A 144 -8.35 -26.31 -8.34
N THR A 145 -8.06 -26.18 -7.06
CA THR A 145 -9.07 -26.24 -6.01
C THR A 145 -9.09 -24.87 -5.36
N PHE A 146 -10.20 -24.17 -5.48
CA PHE A 146 -10.46 -22.98 -4.68
C PHE A 146 -10.75 -23.46 -3.26
N VAL A 147 -9.85 -23.16 -2.34
CA VAL A 147 -10.08 -23.37 -0.91
C VAL A 147 -10.86 -22.18 -0.37
N ASP A 148 -11.73 -22.46 0.62
CA ASP A 148 -12.30 -21.39 1.43
C ASP A 148 -11.13 -20.69 2.15
N ALA A 149 -10.71 -19.55 1.62
CA ALA A 149 -9.65 -18.75 2.21
C ALA A 149 -10.21 -17.94 3.38
N ASP A 150 -9.41 -17.78 4.44
CA ASP A 150 -9.77 -16.85 5.53
C ASP A 150 -9.70 -15.39 5.05
N SER A 151 -8.83 -15.14 4.08
CA SER A 151 -8.69 -13.83 3.42
C SER A 151 -8.14 -14.01 2.01
N LEU A 152 -8.57 -13.16 1.07
CA LEU A 152 -7.97 -13.05 -0.27
C LEU A 152 -6.82 -12.04 -0.27
N ILE A 153 -6.85 -11.09 0.66
CA ILE A 153 -5.80 -10.10 0.87
C ILE A 153 -4.63 -10.73 1.60
N LYS A 154 -3.42 -10.39 1.18
CA LYS A 154 -2.18 -10.79 1.85
C LYS A 154 -1.71 -9.71 2.81
N ARG A 155 -1.45 -8.50 2.30
CA ARG A 155 -0.89 -7.36 3.03
C ARG A 155 -1.25 -6.03 2.38
N LEU A 156 -0.98 -4.92 3.07
CA LEU A 156 -0.88 -3.61 2.44
C LEU A 156 0.44 -3.55 1.66
N GLY A 157 0.40 -3.13 0.41
CA GLY A 157 1.58 -3.02 -0.45
C GLY A 157 2.07 -1.60 -0.61
N HIS A 158 1.17 -0.64 -0.87
CA HIS A 158 1.58 0.75 -1.02
C HIS A 158 0.46 1.74 -0.69
N VAL A 159 0.86 3.00 -0.49
CA VAL A 159 -0.03 4.15 -0.30
C VAL A 159 0.36 5.24 -1.28
N VAL A 160 -0.63 5.90 -1.87
CA VAL A 160 -0.43 7.01 -2.81
C VAL A 160 -1.00 8.29 -2.22
N LEU A 161 -0.16 9.32 -2.19
CA LEU A 161 -0.46 10.63 -1.63
C LEU A 161 -0.27 11.73 -2.67
N MET A 162 -1.20 12.67 -2.72
CA MET A 162 -1.04 13.95 -3.39
C MET A 162 -0.36 14.92 -2.43
N VAL A 163 0.70 15.60 -2.87
CA VAL A 163 1.53 16.47 -2.05
C VAL A 163 1.77 17.82 -2.74
N THR A 164 1.82 18.91 -1.98
CA THR A 164 1.90 20.26 -2.52
C THR A 164 3.33 20.77 -2.71
N ASP A 165 4.26 20.37 -1.85
CA ASP A 165 5.69 20.60 -2.02
C ASP A 165 6.39 19.26 -2.18
N PHE A 166 6.50 18.84 -3.44
CA PHE A 166 7.04 17.53 -3.79
C PHE A 166 8.48 17.35 -3.33
N ASN A 167 9.34 18.37 -3.52
CA ASN A 167 10.77 18.24 -3.18
C ASN A 167 10.97 18.17 -1.67
N GLU A 168 10.32 19.04 -0.90
CA GLU A 168 10.38 19.02 0.56
C GLU A 168 9.83 17.70 1.12
N THR A 169 8.71 17.24 0.58
CA THR A 169 8.10 15.98 0.98
C THR A 169 9.04 14.81 0.71
N LEU A 170 9.55 14.69 -0.51
CA LEU A 170 10.45 13.60 -0.89
C LEU A 170 11.70 13.57 0.00
N GLU A 171 12.35 14.74 0.23
CA GLU A 171 13.50 14.86 1.11
C GLU A 171 13.14 14.45 2.56
N TRP A 172 11.97 14.89 3.07
CA TRP A 172 11.49 14.54 4.41
C TRP A 172 11.40 13.03 4.61
N TYR A 173 10.81 12.30 3.65
CA TYR A 173 10.68 10.84 3.71
C TYR A 173 12.02 10.12 3.49
N GLN A 174 12.88 10.61 2.58
CA GLN A 174 14.20 10.02 2.34
C GLN A 174 15.11 10.14 3.55
N VAL A 175 15.14 11.30 4.21
CA VAL A 175 15.99 11.53 5.40
C VAL A 175 15.57 10.66 6.57
N ARG A 176 14.25 10.46 6.78
CA ARG A 176 13.73 9.71 7.94
C ARG A 176 13.66 8.21 7.72
N PHE A 177 13.27 7.81 6.54
CA PHE A 177 12.96 6.41 6.24
C PHE A 177 13.94 5.76 5.27
N GLY A 178 14.85 6.54 4.67
CA GLY A 178 15.84 6.02 3.72
C GLY A 178 15.23 5.53 2.42
N LEU A 179 14.06 6.06 2.00
CA LEU A 179 13.40 5.63 0.77
C LEU A 179 14.26 5.88 -0.46
N LEU A 180 14.26 4.92 -1.38
CA LEU A 180 14.91 5.01 -2.69
C LEU A 180 13.87 5.30 -3.76
N ILE A 181 14.19 6.17 -4.70
CA ILE A 181 13.33 6.40 -5.87
C ILE A 181 13.47 5.21 -6.82
N SER A 182 12.35 4.67 -7.26
CA SER A 182 12.27 3.65 -8.32
C SER A 182 12.09 4.32 -9.67
N ASP A 183 11.02 5.10 -9.82
CA ASP A 183 10.76 5.89 -11.02
C ASP A 183 10.35 7.31 -10.64
N GLU A 184 10.89 8.30 -11.35
CA GLU A 184 10.51 9.71 -11.30
C GLU A 184 9.68 10.04 -12.54
N ILE A 185 8.45 10.52 -12.34
CA ILE A 185 7.57 10.91 -13.44
C ILE A 185 7.85 12.35 -13.82
N VAL A 186 8.22 12.57 -15.06
CA VAL A 186 8.59 13.90 -15.56
C VAL A 186 7.82 14.27 -16.81
N MET A 187 7.55 15.55 -16.94
CA MET A 187 6.98 16.17 -18.13
C MET A 187 7.90 17.27 -18.63
N ASN A 188 8.06 17.36 -19.94
CA ASN A 188 8.77 18.46 -20.58
C ASN A 188 7.76 19.53 -20.97
N ASN A 189 7.84 20.67 -20.31
CA ASN A 189 7.01 21.85 -20.58
C ASN A 189 7.89 22.99 -21.07
N GLU A 190 7.76 23.38 -22.34
CA GLU A 190 8.50 24.48 -23.00
C GLU A 190 10.03 24.43 -22.78
N GLY A 191 10.61 23.22 -22.77
CA GLY A 191 12.06 23.01 -22.57
C GLY A 191 12.51 22.96 -21.11
N LYS A 192 11.58 23.06 -20.16
CA LYS A 192 11.82 22.84 -18.74
C LYS A 192 11.24 21.47 -18.32
N GLN A 193 12.05 20.68 -17.62
CA GLN A 193 11.60 19.43 -17.05
C GLN A 193 10.92 19.70 -15.71
N GLU A 194 9.68 19.23 -15.55
CA GLU A 194 8.88 19.32 -14.33
C GLU A 194 8.64 17.90 -13.79
N THR A 195 8.79 17.71 -12.49
CA THR A 195 8.51 16.45 -11.82
C THR A 195 7.04 16.40 -11.40
N LEU A 196 6.32 15.39 -11.88
CA LEU A 196 4.91 15.15 -11.59
C LEU A 196 4.73 14.19 -10.41
N GLY A 197 5.74 13.41 -10.05
CA GLY A 197 5.68 12.49 -8.94
C GLY A 197 6.88 11.54 -8.90
N ALA A 198 6.96 10.73 -7.85
CA ALA A 198 7.95 9.67 -7.74
C ALA A 198 7.42 8.44 -7.01
N PHE A 199 7.67 7.29 -7.58
CA PHE A 199 7.54 5.99 -6.93
C PHE A 199 8.75 5.74 -6.05
N THR A 200 8.53 5.44 -4.78
CA THR A 200 9.58 5.23 -3.80
C THR A 200 9.43 3.89 -3.09
N ARG A 201 10.55 3.22 -2.86
CA ARG A 201 10.63 1.91 -2.20
C ARG A 201 11.46 1.95 -0.93
N CYS A 202 11.24 0.98 -0.05
CA CYS A 202 12.08 0.78 1.12
C CYS A 202 13.52 0.41 0.73
N ASN A 203 14.50 1.00 1.41
CA ASN A 203 15.90 0.57 1.27
C ASN A 203 16.18 -0.62 2.21
N ARG A 204 16.23 -1.82 1.66
CA ARG A 204 16.53 -3.05 2.38
C ARG A 204 17.89 -3.67 1.94
N GLY A 205 18.78 -2.85 1.37
CA GLY A 205 20.07 -3.29 0.82
C GLY A 205 19.86 -4.27 -0.35
N GLU A 206 20.52 -5.43 -0.29
CA GLU A 206 20.42 -6.46 -1.32
C GLU A 206 19.07 -7.19 -1.37
N LYS A 207 18.21 -7.05 -0.35
CA LYS A 207 16.89 -7.70 -0.33
C LYS A 207 15.96 -7.02 -1.33
N TYR A 208 15.27 -7.84 -2.11
CA TYR A 208 14.23 -7.37 -3.01
C TYR A 208 13.00 -6.91 -2.23
N VAL A 209 12.47 -5.76 -2.62
CA VAL A 209 11.25 -5.14 -2.11
C VAL A 209 10.37 -4.73 -3.28
N ASP A 210 9.12 -4.39 -3.02
CA ASP A 210 8.20 -3.92 -4.06
C ASP A 210 8.76 -2.71 -4.79
N HIS A 211 8.39 -2.57 -6.06
CA HIS A 211 8.71 -1.41 -6.89
C HIS A 211 8.43 -0.11 -6.16
N HIS A 212 7.35 -0.04 -5.41
CA HIS A 212 7.06 1.12 -4.57
C HIS A 212 6.30 0.74 -3.29
N THR A 213 6.62 1.47 -2.23
CA THR A 213 5.95 1.49 -0.93
C THR A 213 5.08 2.74 -0.81
N LEU A 214 5.56 3.87 -1.35
CA LEU A 214 4.81 5.11 -1.50
C LEU A 214 4.95 5.65 -2.93
N PHE A 215 3.87 6.25 -3.42
CA PHE A 215 3.91 7.11 -4.59
C PHE A 215 3.44 8.52 -4.20
N PHE A 216 4.27 9.51 -4.47
CA PHE A 216 3.95 10.92 -4.26
C PHE A 216 3.59 11.55 -5.59
N ILE A 217 2.39 12.11 -5.67
CA ILE A 217 1.90 12.89 -6.82
C ILE A 217 2.03 14.36 -6.49
N ASN A 218 2.78 15.11 -7.30
CA ASN A 218 2.86 16.57 -7.19
C ASN A 218 1.52 17.19 -7.61
N ALA A 219 0.84 17.87 -6.70
CA ALA A 219 -0.50 18.39 -6.88
C ALA A 219 -0.70 19.75 -6.20
N ASP A 220 -1.75 20.48 -6.60
CA ASP A 220 -2.08 21.78 -6.00
C ASP A 220 -2.66 21.66 -4.58
N GLN A 221 -3.16 20.48 -4.21
CA GLN A 221 -3.75 20.20 -2.91
C GLN A 221 -3.26 18.85 -2.39
N ALA A 222 -2.89 18.83 -1.11
CA ALA A 222 -2.54 17.58 -0.44
C ALA A 222 -3.79 16.72 -0.19
N GLY A 223 -3.63 15.41 -0.34
CA GLY A 223 -4.75 14.47 -0.13
C GLY A 223 -4.33 13.01 -0.27
N PHE A 224 -5.16 12.13 0.28
CA PHE A 224 -5.06 10.70 0.04
C PHE A 224 -5.58 10.38 -1.36
N ASN A 225 -4.82 9.58 -2.13
CA ASN A 225 -5.26 9.10 -3.43
C ASN A 225 -5.81 7.68 -3.33
N HIS A 226 -4.98 6.70 -2.96
CA HIS A 226 -5.43 5.33 -2.72
C HIS A 226 -4.46 4.55 -1.81
N ALA A 227 -4.96 3.40 -1.33
CA ALA A 227 -4.17 2.36 -0.68
C ALA A 227 -4.35 1.05 -1.43
N ALA A 228 -3.26 0.33 -1.65
CA ALA A 228 -3.24 -0.88 -2.45
C ALA A 228 -2.91 -2.11 -1.62
N PHE A 229 -3.70 -3.16 -1.80
CA PHE A 229 -3.61 -4.40 -1.06
C PHE A 229 -3.25 -5.56 -1.98
N GLU A 230 -2.16 -6.24 -1.65
CA GLU A 230 -1.72 -7.41 -2.40
C GLU A 230 -2.69 -8.58 -2.18
N VAL A 231 -3.17 -9.14 -3.28
CA VAL A 231 -3.91 -10.40 -3.29
C VAL A 231 -2.99 -11.56 -3.67
N THR A 232 -3.37 -12.79 -3.29
CA THR A 232 -2.50 -13.96 -3.41
C THR A 232 -2.04 -14.23 -4.86
N ASN A 233 -2.92 -14.03 -5.82
CA ASN A 233 -2.65 -14.27 -7.25
C ASN A 233 -3.75 -13.68 -8.13
N TRP A 234 -3.61 -13.85 -9.46
CA TRP A 234 -4.58 -13.43 -10.45
C TRP A 234 -5.99 -14.00 -10.24
N ASP A 235 -6.10 -15.28 -9.86
CA ASP A 235 -7.41 -15.89 -9.61
C ASP A 235 -8.10 -15.26 -8.40
N ALA A 236 -7.35 -14.90 -7.34
CA ALA A 236 -7.87 -14.19 -6.18
C ALA A 236 -8.35 -12.79 -6.56
N LEU A 237 -7.58 -12.04 -7.40
CA LEU A 237 -7.97 -10.72 -7.89
C LEU A 237 -9.30 -10.79 -8.65
N MET A 238 -9.41 -11.71 -9.61
CA MET A 238 -10.63 -11.85 -10.41
C MET A 238 -11.81 -12.36 -9.59
N SER A 239 -11.56 -13.23 -8.61
CA SER A 239 -12.62 -13.69 -7.68
C SER A 239 -13.18 -12.54 -6.86
N SER A 240 -12.31 -11.69 -6.31
CA SER A 240 -12.71 -10.46 -5.60
C SER A 240 -13.45 -9.49 -6.54
N HIS A 241 -12.95 -9.27 -7.75
CA HIS A 241 -13.60 -8.41 -8.74
C HIS A 241 -15.07 -8.80 -8.97
N TYR A 242 -15.33 -10.07 -9.26
CA TYR A 242 -16.69 -10.54 -9.49
C TYR A 242 -17.55 -10.58 -8.21
N ALA A 243 -16.96 -10.82 -7.04
CA ALA A 243 -17.68 -10.78 -5.78
C ALA A 243 -18.16 -9.36 -5.46
N LEU A 244 -17.28 -8.36 -5.62
CA LEU A 244 -17.61 -6.94 -5.42
C LEU A 244 -18.66 -6.43 -6.41
N LEU A 245 -18.56 -6.80 -7.70
CA LEU A 245 -19.61 -6.49 -8.69
C LEU A 245 -20.95 -7.09 -8.30
N LYS A 246 -20.97 -8.35 -7.88
CA LYS A 246 -22.17 -9.05 -7.45
C LYS A 246 -22.80 -8.45 -6.20
N ALA A 247 -21.97 -7.96 -5.27
CA ALA A 247 -22.41 -7.26 -4.07
C ALA A 247 -22.89 -5.83 -4.36
N GLY A 248 -22.67 -5.30 -5.57
CA GLY A 248 -23.10 -3.97 -5.99
C GLY A 248 -22.18 -2.84 -5.54
N HIS A 249 -20.95 -3.16 -5.20
CA HIS A 249 -19.94 -2.15 -4.84
C HIS A 249 -19.51 -1.31 -6.04
N ARG A 250 -18.97 -0.12 -5.76
CA ARG A 250 -18.61 0.88 -6.76
C ARG A 250 -17.22 0.61 -7.34
N HIS A 251 -17.20 -0.03 -8.52
CA HIS A 251 -15.97 -0.18 -9.30
C HIS A 251 -15.49 1.18 -9.80
N SER A 252 -14.18 1.42 -9.74
CA SER A 252 -13.58 2.67 -10.17
C SER A 252 -12.80 2.53 -11.47
N PHE A 253 -11.81 1.61 -11.52
CA PHE A 253 -10.91 1.49 -12.67
C PHE A 253 -10.26 0.10 -12.70
N GLY A 254 -10.10 -0.47 -13.87
CA GLY A 254 -9.48 -1.80 -14.06
C GLY A 254 -10.45 -2.78 -14.73
N VAL A 255 -10.10 -4.03 -14.82
CA VAL A 255 -8.84 -4.69 -14.46
C VAL A 255 -7.79 -4.36 -15.52
N GLY A 256 -6.54 -4.12 -15.12
CA GLY A 256 -5.46 -3.79 -16.05
C GLY A 256 -4.08 -4.17 -15.49
N LYS A 257 -3.04 -3.89 -16.28
CA LYS A 257 -1.64 -4.08 -15.87
C LYS A 257 -0.84 -2.81 -16.14
N HIS A 258 -0.32 -2.19 -15.07
CA HIS A 258 0.48 -0.99 -15.17
C HIS A 258 1.79 -1.22 -15.95
N ILE A 259 2.25 -0.20 -16.67
CA ILE A 259 3.59 -0.19 -17.27
C ILE A 259 4.65 -0.08 -16.17
N LEU A 260 4.44 0.82 -15.20
CA LEU A 260 5.38 1.04 -14.10
C LEU A 260 5.06 0.12 -12.92
N GLY A 261 6.07 -0.65 -12.49
CA GLY A 261 5.92 -1.65 -11.44
C GLY A 261 5.21 -2.93 -11.86
N SER A 262 4.74 -3.03 -13.12
CA SER A 262 4.10 -4.23 -13.73
C SER A 262 2.91 -4.80 -12.95
N GLN A 263 2.35 -4.06 -12.01
CA GLN A 263 1.27 -4.54 -11.16
C GLN A 263 -0.02 -4.74 -11.97
N THR A 264 -0.65 -5.90 -11.80
CA THR A 264 -2.04 -6.12 -12.19
C THR A 264 -2.93 -5.48 -11.15
N PHE A 265 -3.85 -4.63 -11.55
CA PHE A 265 -4.62 -3.75 -10.69
C PHE A 265 -6.12 -3.85 -10.88
N ASP A 266 -6.88 -3.49 -9.82
CA ASP A 266 -8.33 -3.37 -9.82
C ASP A 266 -8.76 -2.39 -8.70
N TYR A 267 -9.32 -1.23 -9.07
CA TYR A 267 -9.63 -0.13 -8.15
C TYR A 267 -11.11 -0.04 -7.83
N TRP A 268 -11.41 0.11 -6.54
CA TRP A 268 -12.74 0.17 -5.98
C TRP A 268 -12.91 1.39 -5.09
N LYS A 269 -14.13 1.91 -4.98
CA LYS A 269 -14.46 2.91 -3.97
C LYS A 269 -15.21 2.26 -2.83
N ASP A 270 -14.73 2.53 -1.63
CA ASP A 270 -15.42 2.13 -0.41
C ASP A 270 -16.73 2.93 -0.20
N PRO A 271 -17.54 2.63 0.84
CA PRO A 271 -18.80 3.33 1.09
C PRO A 271 -18.67 4.85 1.24
N ASP A 272 -17.58 5.34 1.82
CA ASP A 272 -17.29 6.77 2.01
C ASP A 272 -16.57 7.40 0.81
N GLY A 273 -16.22 6.62 -0.21
CA GLY A 273 -15.61 7.08 -1.47
C GLY A 273 -14.10 7.03 -1.50
N PHE A 274 -13.43 6.52 -0.47
CA PHE A 274 -11.99 6.27 -0.51
C PHE A 274 -11.66 5.17 -1.51
N MET A 275 -10.54 5.35 -2.22
CA MET A 275 -10.11 4.40 -3.23
C MET A 275 -9.19 3.35 -2.64
N LEU A 276 -9.57 2.09 -2.82
CA LEU A 276 -8.77 0.92 -2.47
C LEU A 276 -8.47 0.11 -3.73
N GLU A 277 -7.26 -0.41 -3.81
CA GLU A 277 -6.77 -1.19 -4.94
C GLU A 277 -6.48 -2.63 -4.52
N HIS A 278 -6.94 -3.59 -5.31
CA HIS A 278 -6.34 -4.91 -5.35
C HIS A 278 -5.17 -4.92 -6.33
N PHE A 279 -4.03 -5.47 -5.93
CA PHE A 279 -2.94 -5.69 -6.87
C PHE A 279 -2.27 -7.05 -6.69
N THR A 280 -1.60 -7.50 -7.73
CA THR A 280 -0.73 -8.69 -7.73
C THR A 280 0.32 -8.57 -8.83
N ASP A 281 1.34 -9.46 -8.81
CA ASP A 281 2.36 -9.58 -9.88
C ASP A 281 3.16 -8.29 -10.11
N GLY A 282 3.65 -7.67 -9.01
CA GLY A 282 4.48 -6.46 -9.06
C GLY A 282 5.97 -6.76 -9.25
N ASP A 283 6.69 -5.79 -9.82
CA ASP A 283 8.15 -5.82 -9.92
C ASP A 283 8.80 -5.74 -8.53
N LEU A 284 9.90 -6.47 -8.36
CA LEU A 284 10.70 -6.43 -7.16
C LEU A 284 12.08 -5.84 -7.47
N LEU A 285 12.49 -4.85 -6.67
CA LEU A 285 13.75 -4.10 -6.83
C LEU A 285 14.56 -4.15 -5.54
N ASN A 286 15.87 -3.94 -5.65
CA ASN A 286 16.77 -3.79 -4.50
C ASN A 286 17.64 -2.53 -4.65
N GLU A 287 18.63 -2.33 -3.78
CA GLU A 287 19.51 -1.14 -3.81
C GLU A 287 20.34 -0.99 -5.09
N SER A 288 20.60 -2.09 -5.82
CA SER A 288 21.37 -2.06 -7.07
C SER A 288 20.59 -1.46 -8.24
N PHE A 289 19.28 -1.29 -8.10
CA PHE A 289 18.44 -0.74 -9.13
C PHE A 289 18.46 0.79 -9.10
N SER A 290 18.96 1.41 -10.18
CA SER A 290 19.01 2.87 -10.31
C SER A 290 17.63 3.42 -10.67
N SER A 291 17.25 4.56 -10.08
CA SER A 291 16.03 5.28 -10.46
C SER A 291 16.02 5.65 -11.94
N GLN A 292 14.82 5.65 -12.54
CA GLN A 292 14.63 6.03 -13.93
C GLN A 292 13.68 7.22 -14.02
N LYS A 293 13.88 8.05 -15.06
CA LYS A 293 12.92 9.09 -15.44
C LYS A 293 11.96 8.53 -16.47
N ARG A 294 10.67 8.69 -16.22
CA ARG A 294 9.57 8.18 -17.03
C ARG A 294 8.65 9.31 -17.46
N GLY A 295 8.04 9.18 -18.62
CA GLY A 295 7.04 10.12 -19.10
C GLY A 295 5.66 9.92 -18.49
N LEU A 296 4.79 10.91 -18.71
CA LEU A 296 3.39 10.82 -18.31
C LEU A 296 2.66 9.68 -19.05
N GLU A 297 3.08 9.36 -20.26
CA GLU A 297 2.56 8.26 -21.06
C GLU A 297 2.80 6.90 -20.41
N ASP A 298 3.93 6.70 -19.71
CA ASP A 298 4.20 5.47 -18.96
C ASP A 298 3.33 5.37 -17.70
N LEU A 299 3.04 6.51 -17.05
CA LEU A 299 2.17 6.56 -15.87
C LEU A 299 0.70 6.29 -16.23
N LEU A 300 0.22 6.84 -17.33
CA LEU A 300 -1.18 6.74 -17.76
C LEU A 300 -1.45 5.51 -18.63
N GLY A 301 -0.41 4.92 -19.20
CA GLY A 301 -0.51 3.76 -20.08
C GLY A 301 -0.58 2.45 -19.31
N THR A 302 -1.09 1.43 -19.99
CA THR A 302 -1.14 0.06 -19.47
C THR A 302 -0.51 -0.92 -20.48
N HIS A 303 0.04 -2.02 -19.98
CA HIS A 303 0.40 -3.14 -20.86
C HIS A 303 -0.83 -3.75 -21.51
N TRP A 304 -1.92 -3.79 -20.77
CA TRP A 304 -3.27 -4.17 -21.18
C TRP A 304 -4.27 -3.69 -20.14
N GLY A 305 -5.51 -3.45 -20.57
CA GLY A 305 -6.57 -2.89 -19.73
C GLY A 305 -6.93 -1.46 -20.14
N PRO A 306 -7.66 -0.73 -19.29
CA PRO A 306 -7.98 0.68 -19.56
C PRO A 306 -6.77 1.57 -19.35
N ASP A 307 -6.55 2.54 -20.23
CA ASP A 307 -5.59 3.63 -20.04
C ASP A 307 -6.22 4.77 -19.23
N GLY A 308 -5.40 5.53 -18.53
CA GLY A 308 -5.81 6.69 -17.74
C GLY A 308 -5.50 6.56 -16.26
N MET A 309 -6.23 7.30 -15.44
CA MET A 309 -6.08 7.27 -13.98
C MET A 309 -7.37 6.82 -13.29
N PRO A 310 -7.25 6.09 -12.15
CA PRO A 310 -8.42 5.74 -11.35
C PRO A 310 -9.14 7.00 -10.86
N GLY A 311 -10.47 6.98 -10.94
CA GLY A 311 -11.33 8.06 -10.42
C GLY A 311 -11.66 9.19 -11.38
N GLN A 312 -11.22 9.11 -12.65
CA GLN A 312 -11.65 10.05 -13.71
C GLN A 312 -12.99 9.66 -14.30
#